data_cae7f1fb16ed6c9dd1227ed187ce9f6c
#
_entry.id   cae7f1fb16ed6c9dd1227ed187ce9f6c
#
_cell.length_a   1.000
_cell.length_b   1.000
_cell.length_c   1.000
_cell.angle_alpha   90.00
_cell.angle_beta   90.00
_cell.angle_gamma   90.00
#
_symmetry.space_group_name_H-M   'P 1'
#
loop_
_entity.id
_entity.type
_entity.pdbx_description
1 polymer ?
#
loop_
_entity_poly.entity_id
_entity_poly.type
_entity_poly.pdbx_seq_one_letter_code
_entity_poly.pdbx_strand_id
1 'polypeptide(L)'
;MTALALLLLFFLLDSNEAKGSELFMEQGIDLLLDVSGSVELTDEHDLFWKYNNVKMAKFSSNSKPVIYNPYKERAEVFPNNFSLVLKNVQHSDSGIYKAVLSSSTDHTKVEYNVKVQDPVSPVNLTVIASNSTSFLCERTVICRTVDSTITKTFVCNKETCSQVDKEHATTNSSSLDVYIQEKHIICNHSNQVSWKQERIPISSVCWAAPGTTQTSNGVPTIAVSAAAVAGAILVCIVCLAVKCKSKHVILKFDQQLKCRVSLNK
;
A
#
# COMPACT_ATOMS: atom_id res chain seq x y z
N MET A 1 -35.70 -36.79 -16.14
CA MET A 1 -35.05 -36.24 -14.93
C MET A 1 -35.76 -34.95 -14.60
N THR A 2 -36.45 -34.97 -13.51
CA THR A 2 -37.62 -34.16 -13.18
C THR A 2 -37.22 -32.78 -12.62
N ALA A 3 -38.04 -31.77 -12.83
CA ALA A 3 -37.90 -30.40 -12.33
C ALA A 3 -37.56 -30.32 -10.82
N LEU A 4 -37.88 -31.36 -10.05
CA LEU A 4 -37.56 -31.50 -8.63
C LEU A 4 -36.04 -31.60 -8.37
N ALA A 5 -35.27 -32.25 -9.26
CA ALA A 5 -33.82 -32.40 -9.14
C ALA A 5 -33.08 -31.06 -9.42
N LEU A 6 -33.62 -30.25 -10.33
CA LEU A 6 -33.12 -28.91 -10.63
C LEU A 6 -33.40 -27.91 -9.49
N LEU A 7 -34.56 -28.02 -8.83
CA LEU A 7 -34.93 -27.21 -7.66
C LEU A 7 -34.03 -27.57 -6.45
N LEU A 8 -33.71 -28.82 -6.22
CA LEU A 8 -32.79 -29.26 -5.17
C LEU A 8 -31.34 -28.79 -5.43
N LEU A 9 -30.91 -28.73 -6.70
CA LEU A 9 -29.60 -28.17 -7.05
C LEU A 9 -29.52 -26.67 -6.79
N PHE A 10 -30.61 -25.91 -6.98
CA PHE A 10 -30.67 -24.48 -6.68
C PHE A 10 -30.61 -24.19 -5.18
N PHE A 11 -31.20 -25.05 -4.33
CA PHE A 11 -31.13 -24.89 -2.87
C PHE A 11 -29.76 -25.26 -2.26
N LEU A 12 -28.90 -25.97 -3.00
CA LEU A 12 -27.54 -26.32 -2.54
C LEU A 12 -26.49 -25.25 -2.87
N LEU A 13 -26.86 -24.23 -3.63
CA LEU A 13 -25.95 -23.16 -4.04
C LEU A 13 -26.03 -21.90 -3.16
N ASP A 14 -26.92 -21.85 -2.17
CA ASP A 14 -27.14 -20.68 -1.31
C ASP A 14 -26.54 -20.81 0.09
N SER A 15 -25.50 -21.65 0.26
CA SER A 15 -24.60 -21.51 1.40
C SER A 15 -23.60 -20.38 1.12
N ASN A 16 -24.09 -19.15 1.14
CA ASN A 16 -23.25 -17.97 1.38
C ASN A 16 -22.74 -18.04 2.83
N GLU A 17 -21.86 -19.00 3.13
CA GLU A 17 -20.90 -18.80 4.19
C GLU A 17 -20.12 -17.52 3.78
N ALA A 18 -20.15 -16.52 4.64
CA ALA A 18 -19.34 -15.32 4.48
C ALA A 18 -17.88 -15.77 4.45
N LYS A 19 -17.37 -16.09 3.25
CA LYS A 19 -15.99 -16.49 3.05
C LYS A 19 -15.14 -15.33 3.46
N GLY A 20 -14.45 -15.48 4.60
CA GLY A 20 -13.64 -14.42 5.19
C GLY A 20 -12.71 -13.86 4.12
N SER A 21 -12.76 -12.55 3.90
CA SER A 21 -11.86 -11.87 2.96
C SER A 21 -10.44 -11.85 3.54
N GLU A 22 -9.46 -12.32 2.77
CA GLU A 22 -8.06 -12.20 3.14
C GLU A 22 -7.60 -10.76 2.92
N LEU A 23 -7.03 -10.14 3.97
CA LEU A 23 -6.59 -8.76 3.97
C LEU A 23 -5.13 -8.67 4.41
N PHE A 24 -4.25 -8.23 3.50
CA PHE A 24 -2.85 -8.02 3.79
C PHE A 24 -2.62 -6.56 4.21
N MET A 25 -1.85 -6.37 5.29
CA MET A 25 -1.57 -5.06 5.87
C MET A 25 -0.08 -4.88 6.08
N GLU A 26 0.43 -3.70 5.75
CA GLU A 26 1.81 -3.33 6.09
C GLU A 26 1.92 -3.04 7.58
N GLN A 27 2.99 -3.53 8.22
CA GLN A 27 3.26 -3.25 9.63
C GLN A 27 3.38 -1.74 9.87
N GLY A 28 2.80 -1.28 10.98
CA GLY A 28 2.88 0.10 11.42
C GLY A 28 1.79 1.02 10.87
N ILE A 29 0.97 0.58 9.88
CA ILE A 29 -0.17 1.38 9.41
C ILE A 29 -1.43 1.08 10.20
N ASP A 30 -2.48 1.86 9.98
CA ASP A 30 -3.77 1.70 10.65
C ASP A 30 -4.68 0.76 9.84
N LEU A 31 -5.28 -0.22 10.51
CA LEU A 31 -6.23 -1.18 9.94
C LEU A 31 -7.66 -0.66 10.11
N LEU A 32 -8.32 -0.39 8.99
CA LEU A 32 -9.75 -0.07 8.97
C LEU A 32 -10.56 -1.32 8.59
N LEU A 33 -11.54 -1.67 9.41
CA LEU A 33 -12.48 -2.76 9.19
C LEU A 33 -13.91 -2.22 9.19
N ASP A 34 -14.64 -2.47 8.11
CA ASP A 34 -16.02 -2.02 7.92
C ASP A 34 -17.00 -3.17 8.04
N VAL A 35 -18.21 -2.86 8.49
CA VAL A 35 -19.32 -3.81 8.50
C VAL A 35 -20.07 -3.71 7.18
N SER A 36 -20.09 -4.80 6.42
CA SER A 36 -20.84 -4.87 5.16
C SER A 36 -22.35 -4.97 5.42
N GLY A 37 -23.13 -4.16 4.71
CA GLY A 37 -24.59 -4.17 4.76
C GLY A 37 -25.17 -3.34 5.92
N SER A 38 -26.50 -3.31 6.01
CA SER A 38 -27.22 -2.62 7.06
C SER A 38 -27.18 -3.40 8.38
N VAL A 39 -26.84 -2.74 9.46
CA VAL A 39 -26.96 -3.25 10.82
C VAL A 39 -27.91 -2.34 11.57
N GLU A 40 -28.93 -2.92 12.14
CA GLU A 40 -29.87 -2.23 13.02
C GLU A 40 -29.68 -2.76 14.45
N LEU A 41 -29.33 -1.88 15.37
CA LEU A 41 -29.23 -2.21 16.79
C LEU A 41 -30.56 -1.92 17.48
N THR A 42 -31.04 -2.91 18.20
CA THR A 42 -32.21 -2.84 19.06
C THR A 42 -31.83 -3.13 20.51
N ASP A 43 -32.76 -3.05 21.43
CA ASP A 43 -32.47 -3.39 22.84
C ASP A 43 -32.14 -4.88 23.04
N GLU A 44 -32.45 -5.72 22.06
CA GLU A 44 -32.14 -7.17 22.05
C GLU A 44 -30.86 -7.52 21.28
N HIS A 45 -30.27 -6.57 20.54
CA HIS A 45 -29.15 -6.83 19.65
C HIS A 45 -27.95 -5.93 19.96
N ASP A 46 -26.82 -6.53 20.28
CA ASP A 46 -25.54 -5.88 20.39
C ASP A 46 -24.63 -6.29 19.22
N LEU A 47 -23.83 -5.35 18.70
CA LEU A 47 -22.76 -5.69 17.74
C LEU A 47 -21.42 -5.74 18.46
N PHE A 48 -20.67 -6.81 18.20
CA PHE A 48 -19.31 -6.98 18.73
C PHE A 48 -18.28 -7.09 17.61
N TRP A 49 -17.21 -6.33 17.72
CA TRP A 49 -15.97 -6.70 17.05
C TRP A 49 -15.22 -7.71 17.92
N LYS A 50 -14.81 -8.83 17.31
CA LYS A 50 -14.04 -9.90 17.95
C LYS A 50 -12.75 -10.14 17.17
N TYR A 51 -11.63 -10.30 17.88
CA TYR A 51 -10.34 -10.77 17.36
C TYR A 51 -10.06 -12.16 17.89
N ASN A 52 -9.88 -13.14 17.02
CA ASN A 52 -9.72 -14.55 17.40
C ASN A 52 -10.74 -14.99 18.46
N ASN A 53 -12.01 -14.61 18.26
CA ASN A 53 -13.15 -14.81 19.15
C ASN A 53 -13.13 -14.04 20.48
N VAL A 54 -12.09 -13.23 20.77
CA VAL A 54 -12.05 -12.34 21.94
C VAL A 54 -12.70 -10.99 21.60
N LYS A 55 -13.56 -10.48 22.49
CA LYS A 55 -14.24 -9.20 22.29
C LYS A 55 -13.25 -8.04 22.32
N MET A 56 -13.26 -7.21 21.27
CA MET A 56 -12.49 -5.97 21.15
C MET A 56 -13.34 -4.73 21.45
N ALA A 57 -14.53 -4.68 20.85
CA ALA A 57 -15.44 -3.55 21.00
C ALA A 57 -16.90 -4.02 21.00
N LYS A 58 -17.77 -3.21 21.60
CA LYS A 58 -19.22 -3.42 21.70
C LYS A 58 -19.96 -2.16 21.28
N PHE A 59 -20.99 -2.34 20.48
CA PHE A 59 -22.01 -1.34 20.18
C PHE A 59 -23.36 -1.84 20.66
N SER A 60 -24.09 -0.99 21.38
CA SER A 60 -25.44 -1.27 21.87
C SER A 60 -26.38 -0.13 21.49
N SER A 61 -27.66 -0.43 21.39
CA SER A 61 -28.73 0.58 21.28
C SER A 61 -28.61 1.58 22.44
N ASN A 62 -28.80 2.86 22.16
CA ASN A 62 -28.88 3.94 23.15
C ASN A 62 -27.69 4.10 24.10
N SER A 63 -26.52 3.54 23.79
CA SER A 63 -25.32 3.68 24.61
C SER A 63 -24.07 4.01 23.79
N LYS A 64 -23.06 4.62 24.44
CA LYS A 64 -21.76 4.85 23.82
C LYS A 64 -21.06 3.51 23.59
N PRO A 65 -20.34 3.36 22.46
CA PRO A 65 -19.54 2.17 22.23
C PRO A 65 -18.50 1.95 23.34
N VAL A 66 -18.22 0.68 23.63
CA VAL A 66 -17.23 0.27 24.62
C VAL A 66 -16.09 -0.46 23.93
N ILE A 67 -14.86 -0.02 24.16
CA ILE A 67 -13.64 -0.72 23.75
C ILE A 67 -13.08 -1.45 24.96
N TYR A 68 -12.75 -2.75 24.79
CA TYR A 68 -12.21 -3.60 25.86
C TYR A 68 -10.67 -3.53 25.90
N ASN A 69 -10.09 -3.77 27.10
CA ASN A 69 -8.66 -3.99 27.19
C ASN A 69 -8.25 -5.29 26.47
N PRO A 70 -7.07 -5.35 25.82
CA PRO A 70 -5.99 -4.34 25.81
C PRO A 70 -6.10 -3.29 24.69
N TYR A 71 -7.24 -3.19 23.98
CA TYR A 71 -7.35 -2.40 22.72
C TYR A 71 -7.65 -0.92 22.93
N LYS A 72 -7.99 -0.47 24.15
CA LYS A 72 -8.48 0.89 24.45
C LYS A 72 -7.62 2.02 23.92
N GLU A 73 -6.30 1.86 23.91
CA GLU A 73 -5.36 2.91 23.48
C GLU A 73 -5.05 2.86 22.00
N ARG A 74 -5.35 1.73 21.34
CA ARG A 74 -5.02 1.51 19.93
C ARG A 74 -6.24 1.37 19.01
N ALA A 75 -7.43 1.17 19.57
CA ALA A 75 -8.64 1.01 18.77
C ALA A 75 -9.51 2.26 18.83
N GLU A 76 -10.12 2.59 17.70
CA GLU A 76 -11.20 3.56 17.56
C GLU A 76 -12.40 2.89 16.93
N VAL A 77 -13.60 3.31 17.31
CA VAL A 77 -14.85 2.76 16.79
C VAL A 77 -15.80 3.88 16.38
N PHE A 78 -16.52 3.68 15.28
CA PHE A 78 -17.39 4.68 14.68
C PHE A 78 -18.85 4.20 14.73
N PRO A 79 -19.72 4.84 15.57
CA PRO A 79 -21.09 4.38 15.77
C PRO A 79 -21.97 4.46 14.53
N ASN A 80 -21.66 5.35 13.58
CA ASN A 80 -22.51 5.61 12.42
C ASN A 80 -22.51 4.46 11.40
N ASN A 81 -21.38 3.74 11.29
CA ASN A 81 -21.18 2.65 10.35
C ASN A 81 -20.61 1.39 11.02
N PHE A 82 -20.47 1.40 12.34
CA PHE A 82 -19.91 0.31 13.16
C PHE A 82 -18.50 -0.13 12.78
N SER A 83 -17.74 0.70 12.08
CA SER A 83 -16.37 0.40 11.71
C SER A 83 -15.43 0.42 12.92
N LEU A 84 -14.35 -0.36 12.80
CA LEU A 84 -13.25 -0.45 13.75
C LEU A 84 -11.96 -0.01 13.07
N VAL A 85 -11.21 0.90 13.70
CA VAL A 85 -9.82 1.19 13.34
C VAL A 85 -8.91 0.66 14.43
N LEU A 86 -7.93 -0.16 14.05
CA LEU A 86 -6.84 -0.58 14.93
C LEU A 86 -5.55 0.11 14.47
N LYS A 87 -5.00 0.96 15.32
CA LYS A 87 -3.83 1.78 15.01
C LYS A 87 -2.53 1.00 15.10
N ASN A 88 -1.58 1.36 14.21
CA ASN A 88 -0.20 0.90 14.25
C ASN A 88 -0.11 -0.64 14.37
N VAL A 89 -0.71 -1.35 13.40
CA VAL A 89 -0.79 -2.82 13.45
C VAL A 89 0.59 -3.46 13.42
N GLN A 90 0.72 -4.53 14.20
CA GLN A 90 1.93 -5.34 14.35
C GLN A 90 1.67 -6.76 13.87
N HIS A 91 2.72 -7.56 13.65
CA HIS A 91 2.59 -8.98 13.29
C HIS A 91 1.68 -9.75 14.23
N SER A 92 1.70 -9.43 15.54
CA SER A 92 0.83 -10.02 16.56
C SER A 92 -0.66 -9.73 16.37
N ASP A 93 -1.00 -8.73 15.52
CA ASP A 93 -2.39 -8.40 15.19
C ASP A 93 -2.91 -9.21 13.98
N SER A 94 -2.08 -10.07 13.39
CA SER A 94 -2.51 -11.02 12.38
C SER A 94 -3.48 -12.03 12.97
N GLY A 95 -4.62 -12.24 12.30
CA GLY A 95 -5.65 -13.16 12.79
C GLY A 95 -7.03 -12.87 12.21
N ILE A 96 -8.04 -13.47 12.83
CA ILE A 96 -9.42 -13.40 12.36
C ILE A 96 -10.18 -12.32 13.12
N TYR A 97 -10.67 -11.33 12.39
CA TYR A 97 -11.54 -10.27 12.89
C TYR A 97 -12.97 -10.50 12.42
N LYS A 98 -13.93 -10.42 13.33
CA LYS A 98 -15.35 -10.62 13.01
C LYS A 98 -16.20 -9.51 13.61
N ALA A 99 -17.14 -8.98 12.81
CA ALA A 99 -18.27 -8.25 13.35
C ALA A 99 -19.43 -9.22 13.55
N VAL A 100 -19.89 -9.36 14.79
CA VAL A 100 -20.92 -10.31 15.17
C VAL A 100 -22.10 -9.58 15.79
N LEU A 101 -23.27 -9.70 15.18
CA LEU A 101 -24.52 -9.26 15.79
C LEU A 101 -25.01 -10.38 16.71
N SER A 102 -25.09 -10.07 18.00
CA SER A 102 -25.42 -11.04 19.06
C SER A 102 -26.77 -10.71 19.67
N SER A 103 -27.64 -11.72 19.73
CA SER A 103 -28.92 -11.72 20.41
C SER A 103 -29.08 -13.02 21.17
N SER A 104 -30.19 -13.75 21.00
CA SER A 104 -30.32 -15.17 21.41
C SER A 104 -29.35 -16.09 20.66
N THR A 105 -28.92 -15.70 19.44
CA THR A 105 -27.95 -16.36 18.60
C THR A 105 -26.95 -15.36 18.04
N ASP A 106 -25.73 -15.81 17.77
CA ASP A 106 -24.69 -15.00 17.14
C ASP A 106 -24.77 -15.09 15.61
N HIS A 107 -24.83 -13.94 14.94
CA HIS A 107 -24.79 -13.82 13.48
C HIS A 107 -23.56 -13.04 13.03
N THR A 108 -22.61 -13.69 12.36
CA THR A 108 -21.45 -13.03 11.77
C THR A 108 -21.88 -12.18 10.58
N LYS A 109 -21.65 -10.87 10.64
CA LYS A 109 -21.92 -9.90 9.57
C LYS A 109 -20.79 -9.83 8.56
N VAL A 110 -19.54 -9.88 9.04
CA VAL A 110 -18.33 -9.85 8.22
C VAL A 110 -17.20 -10.56 8.96
N GLU A 111 -16.32 -11.20 8.18
CA GLU A 111 -15.10 -11.83 8.67
C GLU A 111 -13.91 -11.40 7.79
N TYR A 112 -12.81 -11.01 8.42
CA TYR A 112 -11.54 -10.67 7.80
C TYR A 112 -10.44 -11.57 8.35
N ASN A 113 -9.68 -12.21 7.47
CA ASN A 113 -8.43 -12.88 7.81
C ASN A 113 -7.26 -11.92 7.55
N VAL A 114 -6.83 -11.21 8.57
CA VAL A 114 -5.80 -10.18 8.47
C VAL A 114 -4.41 -10.81 8.58
N LYS A 115 -3.52 -10.46 7.65
CA LYS A 115 -2.11 -10.85 7.63
C LYS A 115 -1.23 -9.60 7.59
N VAL A 116 -0.54 -9.32 8.67
CA VAL A 116 0.40 -8.21 8.76
C VAL A 116 1.77 -8.66 8.26
N GLN A 117 2.36 -7.89 7.36
CA GLN A 117 3.65 -8.17 6.73
C GLN A 117 4.56 -6.95 6.84
N ASP A 118 5.89 -7.21 6.87
CA ASP A 118 6.87 -6.14 6.69
C ASP A 118 6.92 -5.67 5.24
N PRO A 119 7.24 -4.39 4.99
CA PRO A 119 7.58 -3.95 3.66
C PRO A 119 8.83 -4.66 3.15
N VAL A 120 8.87 -4.97 1.86
CA VAL A 120 10.05 -5.63 1.26
C VAL A 120 11.28 -4.74 1.33
N SER A 121 12.45 -5.38 1.49
CA SER A 121 13.75 -4.72 1.47
C SER A 121 14.08 -4.14 0.08
N PRO A 122 14.90 -3.08 0.01
CA PRO A 122 15.42 -2.55 -1.24
C PRO A 122 16.16 -3.63 -2.05
N VAL A 123 16.14 -3.47 -3.37
CA VAL A 123 16.89 -4.29 -4.31
C VAL A 123 18.19 -3.61 -4.71
N ASN A 124 19.18 -4.42 -5.11
CA ASN A 124 20.41 -3.98 -5.76
C ASN A 124 20.57 -4.75 -7.08
N LEU A 125 20.58 -4.02 -8.20
CA LEU A 125 20.70 -4.55 -9.54
C LEU A 125 22.11 -4.35 -10.07
N THR A 126 22.79 -5.46 -10.35
CA THR A 126 24.14 -5.46 -10.93
C THR A 126 24.12 -6.16 -12.27
N VAL A 127 24.76 -5.58 -13.28
CA VAL A 127 24.92 -6.20 -14.60
C VAL A 127 26.39 -6.51 -14.85
N ILE A 128 26.68 -7.78 -15.11
CA ILE A 128 28.02 -8.26 -15.44
C ILE A 128 28.09 -8.43 -16.95
N ALA A 129 29.16 -7.89 -17.55
CA ALA A 129 29.44 -8.10 -18.95
C ALA A 129 29.90 -9.57 -19.17
N SER A 130 29.20 -10.27 -20.07
CA SER A 130 29.67 -11.58 -20.57
C SER A 130 30.35 -11.39 -21.93
N ASN A 131 29.71 -11.79 -23.00
CA ASN A 131 30.24 -11.67 -24.35
C ASN A 131 29.44 -10.61 -25.14
N SER A 132 30.11 -9.83 -25.96
CA SER A 132 29.47 -8.91 -26.89
C SER A 132 30.11 -8.98 -28.24
N THR A 133 29.28 -9.06 -29.27
CA THR A 133 29.67 -8.86 -30.68
C THR A 133 29.03 -7.58 -31.19
N SER A 134 29.28 -7.20 -32.42
CA SER A 134 28.67 -6.02 -33.04
C SER A 134 27.12 -6.08 -33.12
N PHE A 135 26.56 -7.30 -33.01
CA PHE A 135 25.13 -7.56 -33.21
C PHE A 135 24.40 -8.15 -31.99
N LEU A 136 25.13 -8.83 -31.10
CA LEU A 136 24.61 -9.52 -29.93
C LEU A 136 25.33 -9.09 -28.66
N CYS A 137 24.56 -8.89 -27.63
CA CYS A 137 25.03 -8.49 -26.31
C CYS A 137 24.49 -9.49 -25.27
N GLU A 138 25.41 -10.26 -24.69
CA GLU A 138 25.08 -11.15 -23.58
C GLU A 138 25.42 -10.48 -22.26
N ARG A 139 24.47 -10.50 -21.29
CA ARG A 139 24.63 -9.90 -19.96
C ARG A 139 24.08 -10.82 -18.90
N THR A 140 24.86 -11.04 -17.87
CA THR A 140 24.41 -11.68 -16.63
C THR A 140 23.95 -10.60 -15.65
N VAL A 141 22.71 -10.69 -15.24
CA VAL A 141 22.04 -9.77 -14.34
C VAL A 141 21.90 -10.42 -12.98
N ILE A 142 22.37 -9.75 -11.95
CA ILE A 142 22.25 -10.18 -10.56
C ILE A 142 21.40 -9.18 -9.82
N CYS A 143 20.29 -9.64 -9.28
CA CYS A 143 19.41 -8.87 -8.42
C CYS A 143 19.50 -9.41 -7.00
N ARG A 144 19.78 -8.56 -6.02
CA ARG A 144 20.01 -8.92 -4.61
C ARG A 144 19.12 -8.12 -3.70
N THR A 145 18.65 -8.79 -2.65
CA THR A 145 18.09 -8.20 -1.43
C THR A 145 19.00 -8.53 -0.26
N VAL A 146 18.58 -8.22 0.97
CA VAL A 146 19.35 -8.57 2.19
C VAL A 146 19.40 -10.08 2.42
N ASP A 147 18.41 -10.82 1.94
CA ASP A 147 18.19 -12.24 2.24
C ASP A 147 18.11 -13.14 1.00
N SER A 148 18.04 -12.56 -0.20
CA SER A 148 17.83 -13.31 -1.44
C SER A 148 18.68 -12.79 -2.60
N THR A 149 19.00 -13.69 -3.53
CA THR A 149 19.71 -13.33 -4.77
C THR A 149 19.13 -14.15 -5.91
N ILE A 150 18.83 -13.47 -7.01
CA ILE A 150 18.47 -14.11 -8.29
C ILE A 150 19.47 -13.69 -9.37
N THR A 151 19.83 -14.62 -10.23
CA THR A 151 20.72 -14.38 -11.37
C THR A 151 20.04 -14.85 -12.64
N LYS A 152 20.00 -13.99 -13.65
CA LYS A 152 19.47 -14.32 -14.98
C LYS A 152 20.44 -13.83 -16.07
N THR A 153 20.53 -14.58 -17.16
CA THR A 153 21.32 -14.20 -18.32
C THR A 153 20.38 -13.82 -19.48
N PHE A 154 20.68 -12.68 -20.09
CA PHE A 154 19.93 -12.16 -21.23
C PHE A 154 20.84 -12.00 -22.43
N VAL A 155 20.33 -12.39 -23.59
CA VAL A 155 20.96 -12.13 -24.91
C VAL A 155 20.08 -11.12 -25.62
N CYS A 156 20.64 -9.97 -25.93
CA CYS A 156 19.97 -8.85 -26.57
C CYS A 156 20.56 -8.59 -27.97
N ASN A 157 19.69 -8.30 -28.93
CA ASN A 157 20.01 -7.57 -30.14
C ASN A 157 19.53 -6.13 -30.01
N LYS A 158 19.61 -5.30 -31.07
CA LYS A 158 19.21 -3.89 -31.03
C LYS A 158 17.70 -3.68 -30.76
N GLU A 159 16.88 -4.69 -30.97
CA GLU A 159 15.42 -4.59 -30.93
C GLU A 159 14.80 -5.36 -29.75
N THR A 160 15.35 -6.55 -29.46
CA THR A 160 14.75 -7.50 -28.50
C THR A 160 15.81 -8.13 -27.62
N CYS A 161 15.39 -8.59 -26.44
CA CYS A 161 16.19 -9.43 -25.54
C CYS A 161 15.43 -10.70 -25.21
N SER A 162 16.16 -11.79 -25.07
CA SER A 162 15.63 -13.08 -24.62
C SER A 162 16.42 -13.58 -23.41
N GLN A 163 15.74 -14.22 -22.47
CA GLN A 163 16.37 -14.90 -21.35
C GLN A 163 16.91 -16.25 -21.83
N VAL A 164 18.14 -16.60 -21.42
CA VAL A 164 18.81 -17.83 -21.83
C VAL A 164 18.71 -18.91 -20.76
N ASP A 165 18.75 -18.53 -19.47
CA ASP A 165 18.75 -19.46 -18.35
C ASP A 165 17.35 -19.83 -17.88
N LYS A 166 17.19 -21.07 -17.38
CA LYS A 166 15.99 -21.49 -16.67
C LYS A 166 16.05 -21.01 -15.22
N GLU A 167 14.97 -20.49 -14.75
CA GLU A 167 14.78 -19.87 -13.43
C GLU A 167 15.06 -20.87 -12.28
N HIS A 168 15.86 -20.44 -11.30
CA HIS A 168 15.87 -21.01 -9.95
C HIS A 168 15.19 -20.01 -9.02
N ALA A 169 13.92 -20.22 -8.76
CA ALA A 169 13.16 -19.44 -7.78
C ALA A 169 13.24 -20.10 -6.40
N THR A 170 13.72 -19.38 -5.40
CA THR A 170 13.53 -19.74 -4.00
C THR A 170 12.23 -19.09 -3.51
N THR A 171 11.26 -19.93 -3.15
CA THR A 171 9.92 -19.50 -2.69
C THR A 171 9.95 -19.06 -1.23
N ASN A 172 10.10 -17.76 -1.00
CA ASN A 172 9.75 -17.13 0.27
C ASN A 172 8.42 -16.35 0.09
N SER A 173 7.82 -15.87 1.15
CA SER A 173 6.58 -15.06 1.14
C SER A 173 6.67 -13.76 0.32
N SER A 174 7.87 -13.39 -0.10
CA SER A 174 8.17 -12.29 -1.02
C SER A 174 8.67 -12.85 -2.36
N SER A 175 8.35 -12.17 -3.46
CA SER A 175 8.86 -12.51 -4.78
C SER A 175 9.98 -11.56 -5.22
N LEU A 176 11.12 -12.14 -5.60
CA LEU A 176 12.22 -11.45 -6.24
C LEU A 176 12.32 -11.92 -7.70
N ASP A 177 12.24 -10.99 -8.64
CA ASP A 177 12.27 -11.30 -10.07
C ASP A 177 13.09 -10.31 -10.88
N VAL A 178 13.63 -10.79 -12.01
CA VAL A 178 14.32 -9.98 -13.02
C VAL A 178 13.69 -10.25 -14.37
N TYR A 179 13.25 -9.17 -15.01
CA TYR A 179 12.61 -9.24 -16.31
C TYR A 179 12.94 -8.01 -17.17
N ILE A 180 12.53 -8.06 -18.43
CA ILE A 180 12.72 -6.95 -19.37
C ILE A 180 11.36 -6.34 -19.70
N GLN A 181 11.28 -5.02 -19.56
CA GLN A 181 10.13 -4.24 -19.95
C GLN A 181 10.56 -2.88 -20.52
N GLU A 182 9.98 -2.48 -21.65
CA GLU A 182 10.21 -1.15 -22.28
C GLU A 182 11.72 -0.81 -22.46
N LYS A 183 12.51 -1.77 -22.91
CA LYS A 183 13.98 -1.65 -23.09
C LYS A 183 14.76 -1.38 -21.79
N HIS A 184 14.20 -1.76 -20.64
CA HIS A 184 14.89 -1.75 -19.36
C HIS A 184 14.98 -3.16 -18.81
N ILE A 185 16.11 -3.47 -18.18
CA ILE A 185 16.26 -4.60 -17.25
C ILE A 185 15.73 -4.13 -15.92
N ILE A 186 14.77 -4.86 -15.36
CA ILE A 186 14.08 -4.54 -14.12
C ILE A 186 14.33 -5.64 -13.10
N CYS A 187 14.80 -5.27 -11.93
CA CYS A 187 14.83 -6.11 -10.74
C CYS A 187 13.67 -5.65 -9.84
N ASN A 188 12.76 -6.55 -9.53
CA ASN A 188 11.56 -6.26 -8.72
C ASN A 188 11.52 -7.20 -7.51
N HIS A 189 11.30 -6.62 -6.34
CA HIS A 189 11.06 -7.34 -5.09
C HIS A 189 9.70 -6.91 -4.56
N SER A 190 8.79 -7.85 -4.35
CA SER A 190 7.40 -7.55 -3.95
C SER A 190 6.85 -8.59 -2.99
N ASN A 191 5.91 -8.15 -2.16
CA ASN A 191 4.98 -8.99 -1.43
C ASN A 191 3.56 -8.41 -1.58
N GLN A 192 2.60 -8.83 -0.76
CA GLN A 192 1.21 -8.39 -0.87
C GLN A 192 0.99 -6.94 -0.41
N VAL A 193 1.95 -6.32 0.30
CA VAL A 193 1.78 -4.98 0.91
C VAL A 193 2.72 -3.93 0.33
N SER A 194 3.83 -4.35 -0.31
CA SER A 194 4.85 -3.40 -0.78
C SER A 194 5.63 -3.93 -1.97
N TRP A 195 6.31 -3.04 -2.67
CA TRP A 195 7.25 -3.40 -3.73
C TRP A 195 8.42 -2.40 -3.80
N LYS A 196 9.59 -2.90 -4.22
CA LYS A 196 10.80 -2.11 -4.50
C LYS A 196 11.36 -2.54 -5.85
N GLN A 197 11.84 -1.58 -6.62
CA GLN A 197 12.27 -1.82 -7.99
C GLN A 197 13.52 -1.00 -8.30
N GLU A 198 14.46 -1.63 -9.04
CA GLU A 198 15.58 -0.96 -9.69
C GLU A 198 15.56 -1.27 -11.18
N ARG A 199 15.88 -0.27 -12.02
CA ARG A 199 15.86 -0.43 -13.48
C ARG A 199 17.10 0.15 -14.13
N ILE A 200 17.61 -0.53 -15.16
CA ILE A 200 18.74 -0.09 -15.98
C ILE A 200 18.36 -0.17 -17.45
N PRO A 201 18.56 0.90 -18.25
CA PRO A 201 18.32 0.83 -19.69
C PRO A 201 19.23 -0.18 -20.37
N ILE A 202 18.71 -1.01 -21.27
CA ILE A 202 19.51 -1.99 -22.04
C ILE A 202 20.60 -1.28 -22.86
N SER A 203 20.31 -0.13 -23.40
CA SER A 203 21.26 0.68 -24.17
C SER A 203 22.52 1.04 -23.36
N SER A 204 22.39 1.28 -22.06
CA SER A 204 23.53 1.65 -21.21
C SER A 204 24.46 0.48 -20.90
N VAL A 205 23.95 -0.74 -20.95
CA VAL A 205 24.74 -1.95 -20.63
C VAL A 205 25.22 -2.72 -21.86
N CYS A 206 24.51 -2.58 -22.99
CA CYS A 206 24.82 -3.31 -24.21
C CYS A 206 25.58 -2.48 -25.25
N TRP A 207 25.27 -1.20 -25.39
CA TRP A 207 25.82 -0.35 -26.46
C TRP A 207 26.36 1.00 -25.93
N ALA A 208 26.76 1.06 -24.66
CA ALA A 208 27.47 2.21 -24.14
C ALA A 208 28.80 2.38 -24.86
N ALA A 209 29.14 3.61 -25.22
CA ALA A 209 30.45 3.92 -25.82
C ALA A 209 31.58 3.46 -24.87
N PRO A 210 32.68 2.85 -25.40
CA PRO A 210 33.80 2.42 -24.57
C PRO A 210 34.37 3.66 -23.84
N GLY A 211 34.29 3.67 -22.52
CA GLY A 211 34.82 4.77 -21.66
C GLY A 211 33.93 5.23 -20.51
N THR A 212 32.65 4.83 -20.43
CA THR A 212 31.77 5.17 -19.30
C THR A 212 31.69 4.01 -18.31
N THR A 213 32.66 3.91 -17.41
CA THR A 213 32.50 3.15 -16.16
C THR A 213 31.46 3.86 -15.30
N GLN A 214 30.21 3.39 -15.33
CA GLN A 214 29.21 3.82 -14.35
C GLN A 214 29.47 3.06 -13.05
N THR A 215 30.17 3.68 -12.13
CA THR A 215 30.11 3.36 -10.72
C THR A 215 28.74 3.78 -10.22
N SER A 216 27.97 2.86 -9.70
CA SER A 216 26.59 3.02 -9.18
C SER A 216 26.48 3.78 -7.86
N ASN A 217 27.32 4.82 -7.64
CA ASN A 217 27.28 5.70 -6.47
C ASN A 217 27.27 7.18 -6.89
N GLY A 218 26.51 7.53 -7.91
CA GLY A 218 26.31 8.92 -8.31
C GLY A 218 24.85 9.32 -8.14
N VAL A 219 24.54 9.99 -7.05
CA VAL A 219 23.41 10.92 -7.03
C VAL A 219 23.57 11.80 -8.27
N PRO A 220 22.56 11.92 -9.19
CA PRO A 220 22.67 12.83 -10.30
C PRO A 220 22.80 14.23 -9.72
N THR A 221 23.99 14.80 -9.76
CA THR A 221 24.16 16.22 -9.58
C THR A 221 23.46 16.87 -10.77
N ILE A 222 22.21 17.26 -10.55
CA ILE A 222 21.52 18.16 -11.45
C ILE A 222 22.33 19.45 -11.40
N ALA A 223 23.08 19.72 -12.44
CA ALA A 223 23.67 21.04 -12.65
C ALA A 223 22.52 22.02 -12.88
N VAL A 224 21.93 22.49 -11.79
CA VAL A 224 20.92 23.55 -11.83
C VAL A 224 21.66 24.81 -12.24
N SER A 225 21.44 25.25 -13.47
CA SER A 225 22.04 26.52 -13.94
C SER A 225 21.64 27.63 -12.97
N ALA A 226 22.56 28.54 -12.67
CA ALA A 226 22.31 29.65 -11.77
C ALA A 226 21.04 30.45 -12.11
N ALA A 227 20.63 30.45 -13.37
CA ALA A 227 19.38 31.03 -13.83
C ALA A 227 18.11 30.34 -13.28
N ALA A 228 18.13 29.01 -13.09
CA ALA A 228 16.96 28.27 -12.54
C ALA A 228 16.78 28.51 -11.05
N VAL A 229 17.90 28.67 -10.30
CA VAL A 229 17.85 29.01 -8.87
C VAL A 229 17.33 30.43 -8.66
N ALA A 230 17.79 31.41 -9.47
CA ALA A 230 17.30 32.78 -9.41
C ALA A 230 15.79 32.87 -9.70
N GLY A 231 15.29 32.13 -10.69
CA GLY A 231 13.87 32.06 -11.02
C GLY A 231 13.01 31.48 -9.87
N ALA A 232 13.45 30.38 -9.24
CA ALA A 232 12.74 29.77 -8.11
C ALA A 232 12.68 30.71 -6.88
N ILE A 233 13.77 31.43 -6.58
CA ILE A 233 13.81 32.40 -5.48
C ILE A 233 12.84 33.56 -5.76
N LEU A 234 12.79 34.06 -7.00
CA LEU A 234 11.87 35.14 -7.38
C LEU A 234 10.41 34.74 -7.23
N VAL A 235 10.04 33.52 -7.65
CA VAL A 235 8.69 32.97 -7.48
C VAL A 235 8.35 32.82 -5.98
N CYS A 236 9.27 32.34 -5.15
CA CYS A 236 9.04 32.25 -3.70
C CYS A 236 8.85 33.63 -3.06
N ILE A 237 9.63 34.64 -3.44
CA ILE A 237 9.47 36.00 -2.92
C ILE A 237 8.12 36.59 -3.32
N VAL A 238 7.71 36.42 -4.56
CA VAL A 238 6.39 36.88 -5.04
C VAL A 238 5.25 36.15 -4.30
N CYS A 239 5.32 34.83 -4.11
CA CYS A 239 4.35 34.07 -3.34
C CYS A 239 4.27 34.52 -1.87
N LEU A 240 5.40 34.83 -1.24
CA LEU A 240 5.42 35.35 0.14
C LEU A 240 4.82 36.76 0.21
N ALA A 241 5.11 37.64 -0.76
CA ALA A 241 4.53 38.96 -0.82
C ALA A 241 3.02 38.96 -1.03
N VAL A 242 2.51 38.05 -1.88
CA VAL A 242 1.07 37.88 -2.10
C VAL A 242 0.38 37.35 -0.82
N LYS A 243 0.97 36.36 -0.14
CA LYS A 243 0.45 35.83 1.14
C LYS A 243 0.47 36.89 2.25
N CYS A 244 1.51 37.75 2.30
CA CYS A 244 1.58 38.84 3.25
C CYS A 244 0.51 39.91 3.00
N LYS A 245 0.26 40.28 1.72
CA LYS A 245 -0.82 41.21 1.35
C LYS A 245 -2.20 40.64 1.70
N SER A 246 -2.44 39.34 1.46
CA SER A 246 -3.70 38.68 1.79
C SER A 246 -3.97 38.69 3.31
N LYS A 247 -2.96 38.42 4.15
CA LYS A 247 -3.12 38.50 5.62
C LYS A 247 -3.42 39.94 6.08
N HIS A 248 -2.80 40.94 5.44
CA HIS A 248 -3.05 42.35 5.80
C HIS A 248 -4.46 42.83 5.43
N VAL A 249 -5.03 42.29 4.36
CA VAL A 249 -6.42 42.58 3.95
C VAL A 249 -7.41 41.92 4.92
N ILE A 250 -7.15 40.67 5.32
CA ILE A 250 -8.02 39.95 6.28
C ILE A 250 -8.03 40.64 7.66
N LEU A 251 -6.86 41.07 8.15
CA LEU A 251 -6.77 41.82 9.43
C LEU A 251 -7.50 43.17 9.39
N LYS A 252 -7.46 43.87 8.26
CA LYS A 252 -8.22 45.13 8.10
C LYS A 252 -9.73 44.88 8.05
N PHE A 253 -10.16 43.79 7.45
CA PHE A 253 -11.59 43.43 7.39
C PHE A 253 -12.13 43.05 8.79
N ASP A 254 -11.36 42.32 9.59
CA ASP A 254 -11.72 41.93 10.95
C ASP A 254 -11.80 43.16 11.90
N GLN A 255 -10.89 44.14 11.75
CA GLN A 255 -10.98 45.40 12.48
C GLN A 255 -12.20 46.26 12.09
N GLN A 256 -12.58 46.29 10.80
CA GLN A 256 -13.78 47.02 10.37
C GLN A 256 -15.06 46.33 10.86
N LEU A 257 -15.11 45.00 10.95
CA LEU A 257 -16.25 44.30 11.53
C LEU A 257 -16.39 44.57 13.03
N LYS A 258 -15.29 44.57 13.79
CA LYS A 258 -15.31 44.92 15.24
C LYS A 258 -15.76 46.35 15.52
N CYS A 259 -15.39 47.32 14.68
CA CYS A 259 -15.88 48.69 14.80
C CYS A 259 -17.35 48.82 14.52
N ARG A 260 -17.91 48.04 13.57
CA ARG A 260 -19.36 48.09 13.28
C ARG A 260 -20.22 47.44 14.36
N VAL A 261 -19.72 46.41 15.05
CA VAL A 261 -20.47 45.77 16.16
C VAL A 261 -20.45 46.62 17.43
N SER A 262 -19.46 47.50 17.61
CA SER A 262 -19.37 48.42 18.76
C SER A 262 -20.24 49.69 18.63
N LEU A 263 -20.74 49.99 17.42
CA LEU A 263 -21.61 51.17 17.19
C LEU A 263 -23.14 50.86 17.27
N ASN A 264 -23.49 49.57 17.46
CA ASN A 264 -24.88 49.10 17.58
C ASN A 264 -25.22 48.54 18.99
N LYS A 265 -24.55 49.04 20.03
CA LYS A 265 -24.95 48.80 21.43
C LYS A 265 -25.31 50.10 22.10
#